data_eeb926edb179641558cc2b00c2c2614d
#
_entry.id   eeb926edb179641558cc2b00c2c2614d
#
_cell.length_a   1.000
_cell.length_b   1.000
_cell.length_c   1.000
_cell.angle_alpha   90.00
_cell.angle_beta   90.00
_cell.angle_gamma   90.00
#
_symmetry.space_group_name_H-M   'P 1'
#
loop_
_entity.id
_entity.type
_entity.pdbx_description
1 polymer ?
#
loop_
_entity_poly.entity_id
_entity_poly.type
_entity_poly.pdbx_seq_one_letter_code
_entity_poly.pdbx_strand_id
1 'polypeptide(L)'
;MSSTRRDFLGKVAANAAVLGAMPLAMDFSSLSLSAATPTHPAQQGEKWDVSWTNKLTGKHKAVFDVPEVESGYGVWRASIWAKQYQEVLGAAPKDLSAAIVLRHNGIVLAMQQPFWDKYGIGKAKNVLHPVTQQPTDRNPALLSSSRSEVPEQFDAVALDKFLARGGVALACNLALADCVELIKSKDGVSDAEARKQAIAYMVPGVILQPSGVFSVIRAQEVGASYIRAS
;
A
#
# COMPACT_ATOMS: atom_id res chain seq x y z
N MET A 1 1.11 -4.49 -30.61
CA MET A 1 2.44 -4.08 -31.12
C MET A 1 3.29 -3.66 -29.93
N SER A 2 4.29 -4.44 -29.58
CA SER A 2 5.16 -4.20 -28.42
C SER A 2 6.22 -3.17 -28.82
N SER A 3 6.20 -1.99 -28.18
CA SER A 3 7.24 -0.96 -28.33
C SER A 3 8.51 -1.43 -27.62
N THR A 4 9.63 -1.51 -28.32
CA THR A 4 10.91 -1.94 -27.74
C THR A 4 11.62 -0.79 -27.03
N ARG A 5 12.52 -1.10 -26.07
CA ARG A 5 13.37 -0.10 -25.37
C ARG A 5 14.15 0.79 -26.35
N ARG A 6 14.46 0.28 -27.53
CA ARG A 6 15.14 1.01 -28.62
C ARG A 6 14.27 2.12 -29.19
N ASP A 7 12.95 1.88 -29.35
CA ASP A 7 12.01 2.87 -29.89
C ASP A 7 11.79 4.03 -28.91
N PHE A 8 11.83 3.74 -27.60
CA PHE A 8 11.77 4.76 -26.57
C PHE A 8 13.00 5.66 -26.57
N LEU A 9 14.20 5.09 -26.64
CA LEU A 9 15.45 5.85 -26.69
C LEU A 9 15.58 6.68 -27.97
N GLY A 10 15.10 6.18 -29.11
CA GLY A 10 15.06 6.92 -30.36
C GLY A 10 14.16 8.16 -30.32
N LYS A 11 13.03 8.08 -29.62
CA LYS A 11 12.12 9.23 -29.42
C LYS A 11 12.68 10.28 -28.45
N VAL A 12 13.43 9.87 -27.45
CA VAL A 12 14.12 10.79 -26.53
C VAL A 12 15.27 11.51 -27.22
N ALA A 13 16.03 10.81 -28.08
CA ALA A 13 17.14 11.42 -28.82
C ALA A 13 16.65 12.43 -29.90
N ALA A 14 15.52 12.17 -30.54
CA ALA A 14 14.95 13.08 -31.54
C ALA A 14 14.45 14.40 -30.94
N ASN A 15 14.03 14.42 -29.68
CA ASN A 15 13.63 15.65 -28.98
C ASN A 15 14.81 16.43 -28.39
N ALA A 16 15.98 15.83 -28.22
CA ALA A 16 17.18 16.51 -27.72
C ALA A 16 17.92 17.32 -28.79
N ALA A 17 17.69 17.04 -30.07
CA ALA A 17 18.38 17.73 -31.19
C ALA A 17 17.85 19.15 -31.50
N VAL A 18 16.75 19.59 -30.88
CA VAL A 18 16.15 20.93 -31.09
C VAL A 18 16.62 21.96 -30.04
N LEU A 19 17.38 21.54 -29.02
CA LEU A 19 17.87 22.43 -27.96
C LEU A 19 19.37 22.76 -28.13
N GLY A 20 19.80 23.07 -29.37
CA GLY A 20 21.07 23.68 -29.64
C GLY A 20 21.06 25.19 -29.26
N ALA A 21 21.92 25.56 -28.28
CA ALA A 21 22.32 26.90 -27.94
C ALA A 21 21.32 27.80 -27.17
N MET A 22 21.17 27.52 -25.85
CA MET A 22 20.84 28.54 -24.88
C MET A 22 21.75 28.46 -23.65
N PRO A 23 22.22 29.59 -23.08
CA PRO A 23 23.10 29.60 -21.92
C PRO A 23 22.33 29.09 -20.70
N LEU A 24 22.93 28.18 -19.95
CA LEU A 24 22.44 27.60 -18.71
C LEU A 24 22.42 28.65 -17.58
N ALA A 25 21.34 29.40 -17.50
CA ALA A 25 20.87 29.97 -16.24
C ALA A 25 19.43 29.45 -16.04
N MET A 26 19.30 28.23 -15.54
CA MET A 26 17.98 27.72 -15.11
C MET A 26 17.68 28.32 -13.75
N ASP A 27 16.83 29.35 -13.79
CA ASP A 27 16.14 29.85 -12.62
C ASP A 27 15.03 28.84 -12.25
N PHE A 28 15.27 27.99 -11.24
CA PHE A 28 14.32 27.00 -10.74
C PHE A 28 13.14 27.61 -9.99
N SER A 29 13.10 28.93 -9.79
CA SER A 29 12.02 29.60 -9.08
C SER A 29 10.68 29.68 -9.85
N SER A 30 10.66 29.31 -11.14
CA SER A 30 9.45 29.32 -11.98
C SER A 30 8.90 27.96 -12.39
N LEU A 31 9.43 26.86 -11.84
CA LEU A 31 8.79 25.56 -11.97
C LEU A 31 7.55 25.48 -11.05
N SER A 32 6.52 26.25 -11.41
CA SER A 32 5.16 25.92 -10.98
C SER A 32 4.83 24.54 -11.57
N LEU A 33 4.99 23.48 -10.78
CA LEU A 33 4.37 22.20 -11.05
C LEU A 33 2.84 22.40 -10.96
N SER A 34 2.24 22.98 -12.00
CA SER A 34 0.82 22.83 -12.26
C SER A 34 0.57 21.41 -12.78
N ALA A 35 0.89 20.42 -11.96
CA ALA A 35 0.19 19.17 -12.04
C ALA A 35 -1.26 19.53 -11.71
N ALA A 36 -2.19 19.33 -12.64
CA ALA A 36 -3.59 19.27 -12.32
C ALA A 36 -3.74 18.18 -11.26
N THR A 37 -3.65 18.60 -9.99
CA THR A 37 -3.96 17.77 -8.84
C THR A 37 -5.41 17.40 -9.06
N PRO A 38 -5.76 16.09 -9.13
CA PRO A 38 -7.16 15.72 -9.03
C PRO A 38 -7.65 16.43 -7.76
N THR A 39 -8.56 17.37 -7.90
CA THR A 39 -9.16 18.09 -6.79
C THR A 39 -10.11 17.15 -6.06
N HIS A 40 -9.55 16.15 -5.36
CA HIS A 40 -10.19 15.66 -4.18
C HIS A 40 -9.95 16.73 -3.12
N PRO A 41 -10.99 17.36 -2.59
CA PRO A 41 -10.81 18.30 -1.50
C PRO A 41 -10.12 17.52 -0.38
N ALA A 42 -8.84 17.79 -0.16
CA ALA A 42 -8.24 17.51 1.12
C ALA A 42 -9.17 18.19 2.12
N GLN A 43 -9.87 17.42 2.93
CA GLN A 43 -10.73 17.97 3.96
C GLN A 43 -9.82 18.80 4.85
N GLN A 44 -9.87 20.11 4.70
CA GLN A 44 -9.20 21.05 5.58
C GLN A 44 -9.72 20.75 6.99
N GLY A 45 -8.89 20.17 7.86
CA GLY A 45 -9.21 19.89 9.25
C GLY A 45 -9.14 18.43 9.71
N GLU A 46 -8.91 17.44 8.86
CA GLU A 46 -8.69 16.07 9.31
C GLU A 46 -7.37 15.98 10.11
N LYS A 47 -7.47 15.72 11.40
CA LYS A 47 -6.30 15.41 12.23
C LYS A 47 -5.87 13.99 11.94
N TRP A 48 -4.72 13.85 11.27
CA TRP A 48 -4.12 12.54 11.02
C TRP A 48 -3.50 11.97 12.30
N ASP A 49 -3.82 10.71 12.62
CA ASP A 49 -3.15 10.02 13.71
C ASP A 49 -1.73 9.63 13.27
N VAL A 50 -0.74 10.33 13.79
CA VAL A 50 0.69 10.03 13.57
C VAL A 50 1.32 9.34 14.77
N SER A 51 0.55 9.04 15.82
CA SER A 51 1.03 8.40 17.05
C SER A 51 1.48 6.95 16.82
N TRP A 52 1.10 6.34 15.68
CA TRP A 52 1.55 5.01 15.29
C TRP A 52 3.07 4.86 15.24
N THR A 53 3.82 5.96 15.01
CA THR A 53 5.28 5.95 15.07
C THR A 53 5.81 5.54 16.46
N ASN A 54 5.07 5.84 17.52
CA ASN A 54 5.41 5.46 18.89
C ASN A 54 5.31 3.94 19.14
N LYS A 55 4.68 3.18 18.23
CA LYS A 55 4.64 1.70 18.28
C LYS A 55 5.91 1.07 17.68
N LEU A 56 6.71 1.84 16.93
CA LEU A 56 7.95 1.35 16.32
C LEU A 56 9.12 1.47 17.32
N THR A 57 9.08 0.71 18.42
CA THR A 57 10.02 0.79 19.54
C THR A 57 11.13 -0.26 19.49
N GLY A 58 10.99 -1.29 18.68
CA GLY A 58 11.95 -2.40 18.60
C GLY A 58 13.35 -1.93 18.19
N LYS A 59 14.36 -2.72 18.55
CA LYS A 59 15.74 -2.53 18.12
C LYS A 59 15.88 -2.61 16.61
N HIS A 60 15.13 -3.53 15.99
CA HIS A 60 15.06 -3.73 14.54
C HIS A 60 13.71 -3.24 14.04
N LYS A 61 13.73 -2.30 13.11
CA LYS A 61 12.54 -1.66 12.58
C LYS A 61 12.52 -1.77 11.06
N ALA A 62 11.37 -2.11 10.49
CA ALA A 62 11.20 -2.19 9.05
C ALA A 62 9.86 -1.57 8.61
N VAL A 63 9.86 -0.91 7.44
CA VAL A 63 8.67 -0.47 6.75
C VAL A 63 8.55 -1.19 5.42
N PHE A 64 7.44 -1.91 5.25
CA PHE A 64 7.12 -2.70 4.06
C PHE A 64 6.17 -1.90 3.17
N ASP A 65 6.69 -1.42 2.05
CA ASP A 65 5.92 -0.64 1.08
C ASP A 65 5.23 -1.60 0.09
N VAL A 66 3.89 -1.57 0.08
CA VAL A 66 3.03 -2.48 -0.68
C VAL A 66 2.19 -1.69 -1.69
N PRO A 67 2.77 -1.28 -2.83
CA PRO A 67 2.04 -0.58 -3.87
C PRO A 67 1.14 -1.48 -4.72
N GLU A 68 1.42 -2.79 -4.78
CA GLU A 68 0.69 -3.74 -5.62
C GLU A 68 0.02 -4.86 -4.81
N VAL A 69 -0.96 -5.54 -5.40
CA VAL A 69 -1.70 -6.63 -4.74
C VAL A 69 -0.85 -7.90 -4.64
N GLU A 70 -0.17 -8.31 -5.73
CA GLU A 70 0.75 -9.46 -5.83
C GLU A 70 0.36 -10.66 -4.96
N SER A 71 -0.86 -11.15 -5.05
CA SER A 71 -1.35 -12.28 -4.24
C SER A 71 -1.21 -12.09 -2.71
N GLY A 72 -1.08 -10.83 -2.22
CA GLY A 72 -0.95 -10.52 -0.80
C GLY A 72 0.45 -10.70 -0.21
N TYR A 73 1.44 -11.13 -0.97
CA TYR A 73 2.80 -11.37 -0.46
C TYR A 73 3.43 -10.15 0.21
N GLY A 74 3.10 -8.93 -0.22
CA GLY A 74 3.61 -7.72 0.41
C GLY A 74 3.29 -7.65 1.91
N VAL A 75 2.10 -8.10 2.32
CA VAL A 75 1.70 -8.18 3.73
C VAL A 75 2.45 -9.32 4.45
N TRP A 76 2.60 -10.47 3.79
CA TRP A 76 3.26 -11.64 4.37
C TRP A 76 4.73 -11.40 4.70
N ARG A 77 5.43 -10.59 3.89
CA ARG A 77 6.87 -10.30 4.04
C ARG A 77 7.23 -9.72 5.41
N ALA A 78 6.36 -8.93 6.02
CA ALA A 78 6.60 -8.38 7.37
C ALA A 78 6.67 -9.50 8.43
N SER A 79 5.77 -10.48 8.36
CA SER A 79 5.78 -11.61 9.29
C SER A 79 6.93 -12.57 9.02
N ILE A 80 7.27 -12.80 7.75
CA ILE A 80 8.42 -13.63 7.34
C ILE A 80 9.72 -12.99 7.84
N TRP A 81 9.91 -11.68 7.65
CA TRP A 81 11.06 -10.95 8.17
C TRP A 81 11.20 -11.12 9.69
N ALA A 82 10.12 -10.92 10.44
CA ALA A 82 10.14 -11.07 11.89
C ALA A 82 10.54 -12.48 12.32
N LYS A 83 9.99 -13.50 11.66
CA LYS A 83 10.33 -14.91 11.92
C LYS A 83 11.81 -15.18 11.66
N GLN A 84 12.35 -14.74 10.52
CA GLN A 84 13.76 -14.92 10.17
C GLN A 84 14.71 -14.24 11.15
N TYR A 85 14.38 -13.03 11.64
CA TYR A 85 15.18 -12.36 12.65
C TYR A 85 15.21 -13.12 13.98
N GLN A 86 14.10 -13.72 14.36
CA GLN A 86 14.05 -14.58 15.55
C GLN A 86 14.88 -15.86 15.35
N GLU A 87 14.74 -16.53 14.21
CA GLU A 87 15.40 -17.81 13.94
C GLU A 87 16.92 -17.66 13.73
N VAL A 88 17.35 -16.61 13.01
CA VAL A 88 18.75 -16.46 12.61
C VAL A 88 19.56 -15.63 13.62
N LEU A 89 18.95 -14.58 14.18
CA LEU A 89 19.64 -13.64 15.06
C LEU A 89 19.25 -13.80 16.54
N GLY A 90 18.31 -14.71 16.86
CA GLY A 90 17.80 -14.85 18.22
C GLY A 90 17.06 -13.62 18.73
N ALA A 91 16.57 -12.73 17.84
CA ALA A 91 15.90 -11.51 18.25
C ALA A 91 14.61 -11.85 19.00
N ALA A 92 14.38 -11.19 20.14
CA ALA A 92 13.13 -11.34 20.87
C ALA A 92 11.98 -10.61 20.13
N PRO A 93 10.72 -11.09 20.18
CA PRO A 93 9.59 -10.43 19.52
C PRO A 93 9.47 -8.94 19.84
N LYS A 94 9.75 -8.52 21.07
CA LYS A 94 9.74 -7.11 21.51
C LYS A 94 10.81 -6.24 20.84
N ASP A 95 11.86 -6.85 20.32
CA ASP A 95 12.96 -6.15 19.64
C ASP A 95 12.66 -5.90 18.16
N LEU A 96 11.52 -6.38 17.67
CA LEU A 96 11.08 -6.26 16.28
C LEU A 96 9.86 -5.35 16.16
N SER A 97 9.92 -4.36 15.29
CA SER A 97 8.79 -3.50 14.96
C SER A 97 8.65 -3.37 13.45
N ALA A 98 7.45 -3.59 12.94
CA ALA A 98 7.17 -3.47 11.51
C ALA A 98 5.96 -2.58 11.24
N ALA A 99 6.07 -1.78 10.17
CA ALA A 99 4.95 -1.08 9.56
C ALA A 99 4.73 -1.61 8.14
N ILE A 100 3.47 -1.78 7.74
CA ILE A 100 3.06 -2.09 6.36
C ILE A 100 2.34 -0.87 5.81
N VAL A 101 2.69 -0.41 4.62
CA VAL A 101 2.07 0.73 3.94
C VAL A 101 1.34 0.23 2.70
N LEU A 102 0.01 0.21 2.76
CA LEU A 102 -0.88 -0.21 1.68
C LEU A 102 -1.26 1.03 0.85
N ARG A 103 -0.76 1.11 -0.38
CA ARG A 103 -0.95 2.26 -1.27
C ARG A 103 -1.13 1.84 -2.72
N HIS A 104 -1.49 2.77 -3.60
CA HIS A 104 -1.72 2.50 -5.02
C HIS A 104 -2.68 1.30 -5.19
N ASN A 105 -2.37 0.33 -6.05
CA ASN A 105 -3.18 -0.88 -6.21
C ASN A 105 -3.28 -1.73 -4.93
N GLY A 106 -2.25 -1.72 -4.08
CA GLY A 106 -2.21 -2.46 -2.82
C GLY A 106 -3.21 -1.97 -1.78
N ILE A 107 -3.86 -0.81 -1.97
CA ILE A 107 -4.90 -0.29 -1.06
C ILE A 107 -6.04 -1.27 -0.83
N VAL A 108 -6.41 -2.06 -1.85
CA VAL A 108 -7.51 -3.03 -1.73
C VAL A 108 -7.22 -4.16 -0.72
N LEU A 109 -5.94 -4.41 -0.40
CA LEU A 109 -5.55 -5.36 0.65
C LEU A 109 -5.95 -4.86 2.05
N ALA A 110 -6.12 -3.54 2.23
CA ALA A 110 -6.63 -2.95 3.46
C ALA A 110 -8.14 -3.16 3.66
N MET A 111 -8.86 -3.68 2.66
CA MET A 111 -10.31 -3.81 2.69
C MET A 111 -10.75 -5.17 3.19
N GLN A 112 -11.84 -5.19 3.98
CA GLN A 112 -12.47 -6.42 4.44
C GLN A 112 -13.05 -7.24 3.28
N GLN A 113 -13.29 -8.54 3.50
CA GLN A 113 -13.85 -9.45 2.50
C GLN A 113 -15.18 -8.97 1.89
N PRO A 114 -16.14 -8.39 2.65
CA PRO A 114 -17.39 -7.89 2.06
C PRO A 114 -17.19 -6.82 0.97
N PHE A 115 -16.13 -6.02 1.05
CA PHE A 115 -15.77 -5.09 -0.03
C PHE A 115 -15.31 -5.84 -1.29
N TRP A 116 -14.46 -6.84 -1.12
CA TRP A 116 -13.96 -7.68 -2.21
C TRP A 116 -15.10 -8.39 -2.94
N ASP A 117 -16.02 -9.00 -2.17
CA ASP A 117 -17.17 -9.72 -2.71
C ASP A 117 -18.11 -8.78 -3.47
N LYS A 118 -18.47 -7.64 -2.85
CA LYS A 118 -19.44 -6.70 -3.42
C LYS A 118 -18.96 -6.06 -4.71
N TYR A 119 -17.68 -5.72 -4.79
CA TYR A 119 -17.12 -4.97 -5.93
C TYR A 119 -16.31 -5.84 -6.90
N GLY A 120 -16.23 -7.15 -6.66
CA GLY A 120 -15.56 -8.10 -7.57
C GLY A 120 -14.06 -7.85 -7.70
N ILE A 121 -13.38 -7.49 -6.60
CA ILE A 121 -11.98 -7.03 -6.62
C ILE A 121 -11.04 -8.13 -7.12
N GLY A 122 -11.23 -9.39 -6.72
CA GLY A 122 -10.38 -10.50 -7.15
C GLY A 122 -10.30 -10.61 -8.65
N LYS A 123 -11.44 -10.62 -9.32
CA LYS A 123 -11.55 -10.67 -10.78
C LYS A 123 -11.01 -9.38 -11.44
N ALA A 124 -11.38 -8.21 -10.92
CA ALA A 124 -10.98 -6.92 -11.49
C ALA A 124 -9.46 -6.70 -11.46
N LYS A 125 -8.77 -7.24 -10.46
CA LYS A 125 -7.31 -7.14 -10.28
C LYS A 125 -6.56 -8.41 -10.71
N ASN A 126 -7.23 -9.43 -11.26
CA ASN A 126 -6.66 -10.71 -11.64
C ASN A 126 -5.87 -11.36 -10.50
N VAL A 127 -6.44 -11.37 -9.31
CA VAL A 127 -5.76 -11.83 -8.09
C VAL A 127 -5.64 -13.35 -8.09
N LEU A 128 -4.43 -13.83 -7.80
CA LEU A 128 -4.17 -15.25 -7.60
C LEU A 128 -4.06 -15.57 -6.11
N HIS A 129 -4.56 -16.73 -5.73
CA HIS A 129 -4.40 -17.25 -4.38
C HIS A 129 -2.90 -17.53 -4.11
N PRO A 130 -2.32 -17.05 -2.99
CA PRO A 130 -0.86 -17.09 -2.79
C PRO A 130 -0.27 -18.51 -2.74
N VAL A 131 -1.05 -19.50 -2.30
CA VAL A 131 -0.57 -20.88 -2.17
C VAL A 131 -0.90 -21.72 -3.41
N THR A 132 -2.16 -21.67 -3.87
CA THR A 132 -2.61 -22.54 -5.00
C THR A 132 -2.34 -21.92 -6.37
N GLN A 133 -2.05 -20.63 -6.44
CA GLN A 133 -1.85 -19.86 -7.69
C GLN A 133 -3.07 -19.89 -8.63
N GLN A 134 -4.25 -20.25 -8.10
CA GLN A 134 -5.50 -20.18 -8.84
C GLN A 134 -6.17 -18.82 -8.64
N PRO A 135 -6.97 -18.35 -9.62
CA PRO A 135 -7.77 -17.13 -9.46
C PRO A 135 -8.61 -17.18 -8.16
N THR A 136 -8.67 -16.06 -7.46
CA THR A 136 -9.42 -15.99 -6.20
C THR A 136 -10.15 -14.66 -6.06
N ASP A 137 -11.36 -14.70 -5.49
CA ASP A 137 -12.10 -13.53 -5.06
C ASP A 137 -11.88 -13.20 -3.56
N ARG A 138 -11.04 -14.02 -2.88
CA ARG A 138 -10.68 -13.78 -1.49
C ARG A 138 -9.59 -12.71 -1.40
N ASN A 139 -9.70 -11.82 -0.38
CA ASN A 139 -8.60 -10.92 -0.06
C ASN A 139 -7.41 -11.73 0.44
N PRO A 140 -6.29 -11.80 -0.33
CA PRO A 140 -5.17 -12.66 0.03
C PRO A 140 -4.44 -12.19 1.31
N ALA A 141 -4.64 -10.94 1.74
CA ALA A 141 -4.12 -10.46 3.01
C ALA A 141 -4.90 -10.96 4.24
N LEU A 142 -6.08 -11.56 4.06
CA LEU A 142 -6.98 -12.00 5.14
C LEU A 142 -7.28 -13.50 5.12
N LEU A 143 -6.50 -14.29 4.40
CA LEU A 143 -6.69 -15.74 4.33
C LEU A 143 -6.40 -16.39 5.69
N SER A 144 -7.17 -17.43 6.02
CA SER A 144 -7.12 -18.09 7.34
C SER A 144 -7.12 -19.61 7.21
N SER A 145 -6.30 -20.28 8.03
CA SER A 145 -6.28 -21.72 8.15
C SER A 145 -7.57 -22.27 8.75
N SER A 146 -8.24 -21.52 9.62
CA SER A 146 -9.53 -21.92 10.21
C SER A 146 -10.65 -22.08 9.20
N ARG A 147 -10.50 -21.50 7.99
CA ARG A 147 -11.41 -21.66 6.85
C ARG A 147 -10.86 -22.57 5.76
N SER A 148 -9.75 -23.29 6.04
CA SER A 148 -9.05 -24.13 5.06
C SER A 148 -8.58 -23.37 3.81
N GLU A 149 -8.40 -22.06 3.92
CA GLU A 149 -7.95 -21.21 2.81
C GLU A 149 -6.43 -21.29 2.63
N VAL A 150 -5.71 -21.47 3.72
CA VAL A 150 -4.25 -21.67 3.73
C VAL A 150 -3.85 -22.75 4.74
N PRO A 151 -2.69 -23.41 4.57
CA PRO A 151 -2.11 -24.26 5.60
C PRO A 151 -1.81 -23.49 6.90
N GLU A 152 -1.85 -24.16 8.05
CA GLU A 152 -1.72 -23.55 9.38
C GLU A 152 -0.48 -22.67 9.54
N GLN A 153 0.65 -23.06 8.95
CA GLN A 153 1.90 -22.29 9.00
C GLN A 153 1.80 -20.89 8.36
N PHE A 154 0.78 -20.63 7.52
CA PHE A 154 0.54 -19.34 6.89
C PHE A 154 -0.52 -18.50 7.62
N ASP A 155 -1.18 -19.03 8.65
CA ASP A 155 -2.22 -18.28 9.38
C ASP A 155 -1.62 -16.99 10.02
N ALA A 156 -0.41 -17.10 10.55
CA ALA A 156 0.26 -16.01 11.24
C ALA A 156 0.64 -14.83 10.34
N VAL A 157 0.64 -14.98 8.99
CA VAL A 157 1.05 -13.91 8.07
C VAL A 157 -0.10 -12.99 7.67
N ALA A 158 -1.35 -13.34 7.98
CA ALA A 158 -2.53 -12.53 7.67
C ALA A 158 -2.48 -11.16 8.36
N LEU A 159 -3.06 -10.15 7.70
CA LEU A 159 -3.03 -8.75 8.15
C LEU A 159 -3.67 -8.55 9.54
N ASP A 160 -4.80 -9.20 9.79
CA ASP A 160 -5.47 -9.17 11.09
C ASP A 160 -4.59 -9.78 12.20
N LYS A 161 -3.90 -10.88 11.91
CA LYS A 161 -2.94 -11.50 12.83
C LYS A 161 -1.69 -10.64 13.04
N PHE A 162 -1.22 -9.98 11.99
CA PHE A 162 -0.12 -9.01 12.10
C PHE A 162 -0.49 -7.84 13.02
N LEU A 163 -1.69 -7.25 12.84
CA LEU A 163 -2.22 -6.18 13.70
C LEU A 163 -2.40 -6.65 15.15
N ALA A 164 -2.95 -7.85 15.36
CA ALA A 164 -3.16 -8.42 16.70
C ALA A 164 -1.86 -8.59 17.51
N ARG A 165 -0.73 -8.76 16.82
CA ARG A 165 0.61 -8.85 17.45
C ARG A 165 1.29 -7.49 17.63
N GLY A 166 0.58 -6.38 17.43
CA GLY A 166 1.10 -5.02 17.59
C GLY A 166 1.79 -4.44 16.35
N GLY A 167 1.70 -5.11 15.21
CA GLY A 167 2.14 -4.55 13.92
C GLY A 167 1.34 -3.30 13.54
N VAL A 168 1.94 -2.44 12.74
CA VAL A 168 1.32 -1.20 12.26
C VAL A 168 0.96 -1.36 10.80
N ALA A 169 -0.32 -1.17 10.44
CA ALA A 169 -0.75 -1.13 9.05
C ALA A 169 -1.33 0.24 8.70
N LEU A 170 -0.86 0.82 7.63
CA LEU A 170 -1.15 2.18 7.19
C LEU A 170 -1.77 2.14 5.79
N ALA A 171 -2.90 2.82 5.61
CA ALA A 171 -3.59 2.96 4.34
C ALA A 171 -3.37 4.36 3.75
N CYS A 172 -3.08 4.43 2.47
CA CYS A 172 -2.89 5.68 1.72
C CYS A 172 -4.25 6.32 1.39
N ASN A 173 -4.52 7.53 1.90
CA ASN A 173 -5.74 8.26 1.60
C ASN A 173 -5.88 8.63 0.11
N LEU A 174 -4.77 8.92 -0.57
CA LEU A 174 -4.80 9.19 -2.01
C LEU A 174 -5.25 7.95 -2.80
N ALA A 175 -4.81 6.75 -2.40
CA ALA A 175 -5.22 5.51 -3.04
C ALA A 175 -6.64 5.06 -2.60
N LEU A 176 -7.10 5.45 -1.41
CA LEU A 176 -8.46 5.21 -0.96
C LEU A 176 -9.49 5.89 -1.87
N ALA A 177 -9.11 6.98 -2.55
CA ALA A 177 -9.95 7.66 -3.52
C ALA A 177 -10.44 6.74 -4.65
N ASP A 178 -9.63 5.77 -5.08
CA ASP A 178 -10.04 4.79 -6.09
C ASP A 178 -11.17 3.88 -5.57
N CYS A 179 -11.11 3.51 -4.29
CA CYS A 179 -12.17 2.75 -3.64
C CYS A 179 -13.45 3.59 -3.48
N VAL A 180 -13.31 4.87 -3.15
CA VAL A 180 -14.43 5.81 -3.05
C VAL A 180 -15.13 5.96 -4.40
N GLU A 181 -14.38 6.17 -5.48
CA GLU A 181 -14.94 6.32 -6.82
C GLU A 181 -15.63 5.01 -7.30
N LEU A 182 -15.05 3.86 -6.96
CA LEU A 182 -15.67 2.55 -7.24
C LEU A 182 -17.03 2.40 -6.54
N ILE A 183 -17.11 2.73 -5.23
CA ILE A 183 -18.35 2.71 -4.45
C ILE A 183 -19.38 3.66 -5.07
N LYS A 184 -18.97 4.91 -5.31
CA LYS A 184 -19.82 5.94 -5.90
C LYS A 184 -20.43 5.50 -7.22
N SER A 185 -19.60 4.97 -8.12
CA SER A 185 -20.03 4.54 -9.45
C SER A 185 -20.93 3.31 -9.43
N LYS A 186 -20.74 2.39 -8.49
CA LYS A 186 -21.50 1.14 -8.40
C LYS A 186 -22.79 1.29 -7.60
N ASP A 187 -22.75 2.07 -6.51
CA ASP A 187 -23.86 2.21 -5.58
C ASP A 187 -24.72 3.46 -5.84
N GLY A 188 -24.26 4.39 -6.70
CA GLY A 188 -24.99 5.62 -7.02
C GLY A 188 -25.10 6.60 -5.84
N VAL A 189 -24.15 6.55 -4.89
CA VAL A 189 -24.16 7.39 -3.68
C VAL A 189 -23.30 8.64 -3.86
N SER A 190 -23.44 9.62 -2.94
CA SER A 190 -22.61 10.83 -2.94
C SER A 190 -21.16 10.53 -2.56
N ASP A 191 -20.22 11.43 -2.91
CA ASP A 191 -18.82 11.33 -2.53
C ASP A 191 -18.63 11.15 -1.01
N ALA A 192 -19.35 11.92 -0.21
CA ALA A 192 -19.28 11.86 1.24
C ALA A 192 -19.72 10.50 1.79
N GLU A 193 -20.81 9.95 1.26
CA GLU A 193 -21.30 8.62 1.66
C GLU A 193 -20.39 7.51 1.17
N ALA A 194 -19.90 7.58 -0.07
CA ALA A 194 -18.94 6.63 -0.61
C ALA A 194 -17.63 6.61 0.22
N ARG A 195 -17.12 7.78 0.61
CA ARG A 195 -15.95 7.88 1.49
C ARG A 195 -16.20 7.24 2.85
N LYS A 196 -17.34 7.53 3.47
CA LYS A 196 -17.72 6.92 4.75
C LYS A 196 -17.76 5.40 4.64
N GLN A 197 -18.37 4.87 3.58
CA GLN A 197 -18.41 3.43 3.32
C GLN A 197 -17.01 2.84 3.06
N ALA A 198 -16.16 3.50 2.28
CA ALA A 198 -14.78 3.05 2.02
C ALA A 198 -14.00 2.90 3.34
N ILE A 199 -14.11 3.89 4.24
CA ILE A 199 -13.47 3.83 5.56
C ILE A 199 -14.06 2.70 6.41
N ALA A 200 -15.38 2.49 6.38
CA ALA A 200 -16.05 1.42 7.12
C ALA A 200 -15.67 0.02 6.61
N TYR A 201 -15.31 -0.11 5.33
CA TYR A 201 -14.82 -1.36 4.76
C TYR A 201 -13.33 -1.65 5.09
N MET A 202 -12.59 -0.71 5.66
CA MET A 202 -11.20 -0.98 6.03
C MET A 202 -11.13 -2.05 7.14
N VAL A 203 -10.08 -2.85 7.10
CA VAL A 203 -9.79 -3.83 8.16
C VAL A 203 -9.58 -3.09 9.47
N PRO A 204 -10.27 -3.48 10.57
CA PRO A 204 -10.10 -2.85 11.87
C PRO A 204 -8.64 -2.81 12.32
N GLY A 205 -8.18 -1.63 12.76
CA GLY A 205 -6.80 -1.41 13.18
C GLY A 205 -5.86 -0.89 12.07
N VAL A 206 -6.29 -0.87 10.82
CA VAL A 206 -5.57 -0.14 9.74
C VAL A 206 -5.79 1.36 9.93
N ILE A 207 -4.70 2.13 9.90
CA ILE A 207 -4.70 3.57 10.16
C ILE A 207 -4.59 4.33 8.84
N LEU A 208 -5.58 5.16 8.55
CA LEU A 208 -5.57 6.01 7.36
C LEU A 208 -4.54 7.14 7.52
N GLN A 209 -3.72 7.35 6.49
CA GLN A 209 -2.67 8.38 6.47
C GLN A 209 -2.81 9.27 5.25
N PRO A 210 -2.28 10.51 5.24
CA PRO A 210 -2.39 11.45 4.13
C PRO A 210 -1.98 10.83 2.80
N SER A 211 -0.87 10.11 2.78
CA SER A 211 -0.40 9.34 1.62
C SER A 211 0.52 8.20 2.05
N GLY A 212 0.71 7.22 1.16
CA GLY A 212 1.68 6.15 1.38
C GLY A 212 3.12 6.66 1.43
N VAL A 213 3.45 7.68 0.61
CA VAL A 213 4.79 8.31 0.62
C VAL A 213 5.06 8.97 1.97
N PHE A 214 4.10 9.74 2.51
CA PHE A 214 4.18 10.31 3.85
C PHE A 214 4.46 9.22 4.89
N SER A 215 3.70 8.12 4.85
CA SER A 215 3.83 7.02 5.80
C SER A 215 5.21 6.36 5.76
N VAL A 216 5.74 6.11 4.55
CA VAL A 216 7.07 5.51 4.36
C VAL A 216 8.16 6.41 4.94
N ILE A 217 8.12 7.72 4.62
CA ILE A 217 9.11 8.68 5.12
C ILE A 217 9.03 8.79 6.64
N ARG A 218 7.82 8.91 7.21
CA ARG A 218 7.65 8.98 8.67
C ARG A 218 8.18 7.73 9.40
N ALA A 219 8.00 6.53 8.82
CA ALA A 219 8.58 5.32 9.37
C ALA A 219 10.12 5.35 9.35
N GLN A 220 10.71 5.84 8.26
CA GLN A 220 12.17 5.95 8.14
C GLN A 220 12.75 7.00 9.11
N GLU A 221 12.07 8.12 9.35
CA GLU A 221 12.49 9.15 10.31
C GLU A 221 12.58 8.61 11.75
N VAL A 222 11.81 7.58 12.10
CA VAL A 222 11.92 6.89 13.40
C VAL A 222 12.81 5.64 13.35
N GLY A 223 13.62 5.51 12.30
CA GLY A 223 14.66 4.51 12.17
C GLY A 223 14.25 3.19 11.51
N ALA A 224 13.11 3.13 10.81
CA ALA A 224 12.73 1.93 10.07
C ALA A 224 13.49 1.82 8.74
N SER A 225 14.03 0.63 8.46
CA SER A 225 14.60 0.30 7.16
C SER A 225 13.49 0.12 6.13
N TYR A 226 13.65 0.71 4.94
CA TYR A 226 12.69 0.61 3.84
C TYR A 226 12.84 -0.70 3.08
N ILE A 227 11.70 -1.34 2.80
CA ILE A 227 11.62 -2.54 1.97
C ILE A 227 10.47 -2.33 0.98
N ARG A 228 10.76 -2.33 -0.31
CA ARG A 228 9.73 -2.48 -1.32
C ARG A 228 9.22 -3.92 -1.28
N ALA A 229 7.96 -4.09 -0.92
CA ALA A 229 7.39 -5.40 -0.62
C ALA A 229 6.49 -5.96 -1.75
N SER A 230 6.21 -5.15 -2.79
CA SER A 230 5.49 -5.60 -4.01
C SER A 230 5.85 -4.76 -5.22
#